data_1c4d84370ce8ae03794fbfd3d5f9b5f0
#
_entry.id   1c4d84370ce8ae03794fbfd3d5f9b5f0
#
_cell.length_a   1.000
_cell.length_b   1.000
_cell.length_c   1.000
_cell.angle_alpha   90.00
_cell.angle_beta   90.00
_cell.angle_gamma   90.00
#
_symmetry.space_group_name_H-M   'P 1'
#
loop_
_entity.id
_entity.type
_entity.pdbx_description
1 polymer ?
#
loop_
_entity_poly.entity_id
_entity_poly.type
_entity_poly.pdbx_seq_one_letter_code
_entity_poly.pdbx_strand_id
1 'polypeptide(L)'
;MVLMFLSCGQVDQEKPENLIGEDKMADLIFGLALFDASKGFVMKGETARIGLNSESFYKYHNIDSLQFAESNSYYAKQPKAYLRITNAAKIKLEDFEKKMQENQNKKIAIDSIAKKLSPKIIMDE
;
A
#
# COMPACT_ATOMS: atom_id res chain seq x y z
N MET A 1 -12.36 -24.29 -45.18
CA MET A 1 -12.12 -24.35 -43.72
C MET A 1 -10.80 -23.63 -43.46
N VAL A 2 -10.91 -22.32 -43.15
CA VAL A 2 -9.73 -21.46 -42.97
C VAL A 2 -9.43 -21.41 -41.48
N LEU A 3 -8.32 -22.03 -41.07
CA LEU A 3 -7.78 -21.95 -39.72
C LEU A 3 -7.11 -20.55 -39.57
N MET A 4 -7.83 -19.62 -38.94
CA MET A 4 -7.23 -18.41 -38.43
C MET A 4 -6.36 -18.77 -37.24
N PHE A 5 -5.05 -18.92 -37.46
CA PHE A 5 -4.08 -18.89 -36.38
C PHE A 5 -4.05 -17.46 -35.82
N LEU A 6 -4.71 -17.25 -34.70
CA LEU A 6 -4.48 -16.11 -33.83
C LEU A 6 -3.06 -16.27 -33.26
N SER A 7 -2.10 -15.73 -33.99
CA SER A 7 -0.78 -15.44 -33.46
C SER A 7 -0.95 -14.41 -32.36
N CYS A 8 -0.98 -14.85 -31.09
CA CYS A 8 -0.68 -14.01 -29.97
C CYS A 8 0.78 -13.56 -30.11
N GLY A 9 0.98 -12.47 -30.84
CA GLY A 9 2.27 -11.78 -30.87
C GLY A 9 2.62 -11.38 -29.46
N GLN A 10 3.61 -12.04 -28.86
CA GLN A 10 4.33 -11.49 -27.73
C GLN A 10 4.90 -10.18 -28.23
N VAL A 11 4.28 -9.08 -27.83
CA VAL A 11 4.90 -7.77 -27.98
C VAL A 11 6.06 -7.80 -26.99
N ASP A 12 7.26 -8.01 -27.51
CA ASP A 12 8.51 -7.78 -26.78
C ASP A 12 8.49 -6.31 -26.35
N GLN A 13 8.01 -6.06 -25.16
CA GLN A 13 8.07 -4.74 -24.60
C GLN A 13 9.51 -4.53 -24.13
N GLU A 14 10.20 -3.66 -24.83
CA GLU A 14 11.54 -3.25 -24.49
C GLU A 14 11.58 -2.81 -23.03
N LYS A 15 12.58 -3.28 -22.30
CA LYS A 15 12.77 -2.93 -20.89
C LYS A 15 12.92 -1.41 -20.76
N PRO A 16 12.08 -0.72 -19.97
CA PRO A 16 12.25 0.72 -19.76
C PRO A 16 13.64 1.07 -19.24
N GLU A 17 14.24 2.14 -19.74
CA GLU A 17 15.57 2.59 -19.30
C GLU A 17 15.60 2.91 -17.79
N ASN A 18 14.48 3.44 -17.28
CA ASN A 18 14.28 3.82 -15.88
C ASN A 18 13.42 2.81 -15.10
N LEU A 19 13.52 1.51 -15.46
CA LEU A 19 12.75 0.46 -14.80
C LEU A 19 12.94 0.49 -13.28
N ILE A 20 11.85 0.55 -12.55
CA ILE A 20 11.85 0.43 -11.09
C ILE A 20 12.16 -1.01 -10.70
N GLY A 21 13.12 -1.23 -9.81
CA GLY A 21 13.45 -2.58 -9.32
C GLY A 21 12.32 -3.25 -8.57
N GLU A 22 12.30 -4.60 -8.52
CA GLU A 22 11.21 -5.39 -7.94
C GLU A 22 10.92 -5.02 -6.49
N ASP A 23 11.94 -4.84 -5.65
CA ASP A 23 11.77 -4.47 -4.24
C ASP A 23 11.09 -3.11 -4.08
N LYS A 24 11.54 -2.12 -4.86
CA LYS A 24 10.93 -0.78 -4.85
C LYS A 24 9.52 -0.81 -5.42
N MET A 25 9.25 -1.65 -6.43
CA MET A 25 7.88 -1.85 -6.92
C MET A 25 6.97 -2.43 -5.85
N ALA A 26 7.45 -3.39 -5.05
CA ALA A 26 6.70 -3.95 -3.93
C ALA A 26 6.40 -2.89 -2.86
N ASP A 27 7.37 -2.02 -2.54
CA ASP A 27 7.18 -0.89 -1.61
C ASP A 27 6.14 0.11 -2.13
N LEU A 28 6.17 0.41 -3.41
CA LEU A 28 5.21 1.31 -4.04
C LEU A 28 3.80 0.74 -4.05
N ILE A 29 3.64 -0.54 -4.38
CA ILE A 29 2.34 -1.23 -4.38
C ILE A 29 1.78 -1.28 -2.94
N PHE A 30 2.60 -1.62 -1.97
CA PHE A 30 2.22 -1.58 -0.55
C PHE A 30 1.81 -0.18 -0.11
N GLY A 31 2.61 0.84 -0.42
CA GLY A 31 2.31 2.24 -0.08
C GLY A 31 1.04 2.76 -0.74
N LEU A 32 0.78 2.42 -2.01
CA LEU A 32 -0.45 2.77 -2.71
C LEU A 32 -1.67 2.10 -2.09
N ALA A 33 -1.56 0.83 -1.68
CA ALA A 33 -2.64 0.13 -0.99
C ALA A 33 -3.00 0.81 0.34
N LEU A 34 -2.00 1.23 1.13
CA LEU A 34 -2.23 2.00 2.35
C LEU A 34 -2.83 3.37 2.06
N PHE A 35 -2.35 4.05 1.03
CA PHE A 35 -2.85 5.35 0.62
C PHE A 35 -4.32 5.27 0.22
N ASP A 36 -4.72 4.27 -0.57
CA ASP A 36 -6.11 4.06 -0.98
C ASP A 36 -7.01 3.67 0.20
N ALA A 37 -6.51 2.83 1.12
CA ALA A 37 -7.23 2.50 2.34
C ALA A 37 -7.45 3.74 3.23
N SER A 38 -6.47 4.64 3.33
CA SER A 38 -6.58 5.86 4.11
C SER A 38 -7.62 6.84 3.59
N LYS A 39 -7.83 6.90 2.28
CA LYS A 39 -8.88 7.74 1.68
C LYS A 39 -10.28 7.44 2.24
N GLY A 40 -10.57 6.18 2.53
CA GLY A 40 -11.85 5.77 3.12
C GLY A 40 -12.08 6.31 4.54
N PHE A 41 -11.02 6.48 5.34
CA PHE A 41 -11.09 7.06 6.68
C PHE A 41 -11.17 8.59 6.67
N VAL A 42 -10.64 9.20 5.63
CA VAL A 42 -10.41 10.63 5.48
C VAL A 42 -11.64 11.38 4.99
N MET A 43 -12.59 10.70 4.39
CA MET A 43 -13.82 11.32 3.87
C MET A 43 -14.79 11.79 4.96
N LYS A 44 -14.51 11.62 6.25
CA LYS A 44 -15.37 12.07 7.34
C LYS A 44 -15.02 13.43 7.96
N GLY A 45 -14.30 14.32 7.26
CA GLY A 45 -14.40 15.74 7.61
C GLY A 45 -13.12 16.54 7.80
N GLU A 46 -11.91 15.99 7.87
CA GLU A 46 -10.71 16.79 8.19
C GLU A 46 -9.53 16.73 7.21
N THR A 47 -9.60 15.95 6.19
CA THR A 47 -8.43 15.65 5.35
C THR A 47 -8.35 16.34 4.02
N ALA A 48 -9.23 17.24 3.72
CA ALA A 48 -8.98 18.23 2.67
C ALA A 48 -7.77 19.14 2.99
N ARG A 49 -7.21 19.02 4.22
CA ARG A 49 -6.07 19.84 4.67
C ARG A 49 -4.71 19.18 4.53
N ILE A 50 -4.64 17.86 4.41
CA ILE A 50 -3.39 17.20 4.11
C ILE A 50 -3.43 16.89 2.62
N GLY A 51 -2.73 17.68 1.80
CA GLY A 51 -2.64 17.52 0.35
C GLY A 51 -1.96 16.21 -0.09
N LEU A 52 -2.43 15.08 0.46
CA LEU A 52 -2.04 13.74 0.07
C LEU A 52 -2.76 13.40 -1.24
N ASN A 53 -2.16 13.82 -2.34
CA ASN A 53 -2.53 13.37 -3.67
C ASN A 53 -1.52 12.34 -4.18
N SER A 54 -1.88 11.64 -5.24
CA SER A 54 -1.02 10.64 -5.87
C SER A 54 0.32 11.23 -6.33
N GLU A 55 0.34 12.49 -6.72
CA GLU A 55 1.56 13.20 -7.12
C GLU A 55 2.55 13.34 -5.96
N SER A 56 2.06 13.71 -4.76
CA SER A 56 2.87 13.79 -3.54
C SER A 56 3.45 12.44 -3.16
N PHE A 57 2.71 11.34 -3.38
CA PHE A 57 3.18 9.99 -3.14
C PHE A 57 4.35 9.64 -4.05
N TYR A 58 4.23 9.85 -5.36
CA TYR A 58 5.30 9.56 -6.30
C TYR A 58 6.54 10.41 -6.04
N LYS A 59 6.35 11.70 -5.74
CA LYS A 59 7.43 12.62 -5.40
C LYS A 59 8.19 12.19 -4.14
N TYR A 60 7.49 11.74 -3.11
CA TYR A 60 8.10 11.19 -1.89
C TYR A 60 9.02 10.00 -2.19
N HIS A 61 8.64 9.16 -3.14
CA HIS A 61 9.42 8.01 -3.57
C HIS A 61 10.47 8.30 -4.63
N ASN A 62 10.67 9.58 -5.00
CA ASN A 62 11.58 10.02 -6.08
C ASN A 62 11.33 9.29 -7.40
N ILE A 63 10.08 9.19 -7.80
CA ILE A 63 9.62 8.68 -9.08
C ILE A 63 8.52 9.59 -9.61
N ASP A 64 8.15 9.42 -10.86
CA ASP A 64 6.94 10.00 -11.42
C ASP A 64 5.90 8.92 -11.77
N SER A 65 4.70 9.35 -12.07
CA SER A 65 3.58 8.46 -12.40
C SER A 65 3.81 7.67 -13.69
N LEU A 66 4.52 8.25 -14.65
CA LEU A 66 4.83 7.60 -15.92
C LEU A 66 5.83 6.47 -15.70
N GLN A 67 6.92 6.72 -14.98
CA GLN A 67 7.91 5.70 -14.62
C GLN A 67 7.26 4.52 -13.89
N PHE A 68 6.33 4.80 -12.97
CA PHE A 68 5.57 3.75 -12.28
C PHE A 68 4.70 2.96 -13.25
N ALA A 69 3.94 3.64 -14.13
CA ALA A 69 3.04 3.01 -15.08
C ALA A 69 3.80 2.12 -16.10
N GLU A 70 4.93 2.60 -16.62
CA GLU A 70 5.77 1.85 -17.54
C GLU A 70 6.38 0.61 -16.88
N SER A 71 6.91 0.77 -15.66
CA SER A 71 7.47 -0.34 -14.89
C SER A 71 6.40 -1.39 -14.55
N ASN A 72 5.21 -0.96 -14.13
CA ASN A 72 4.09 -1.85 -13.85
C ASN A 72 3.63 -2.61 -15.11
N SER A 73 3.54 -1.92 -16.24
CA SER A 73 3.20 -2.52 -17.53
C SER A 73 4.24 -3.55 -17.98
N TYR A 74 5.52 -3.28 -17.77
CA TYR A 74 6.61 -4.20 -18.06
C TYR A 74 6.52 -5.47 -17.21
N TYR A 75 6.35 -5.33 -15.89
CA TYR A 75 6.22 -6.48 -14.99
C TYR A 75 4.93 -7.27 -15.18
N ALA A 76 3.83 -6.61 -15.53
CA ALA A 76 2.54 -7.28 -15.81
C ALA A 76 2.64 -8.32 -16.94
N LYS A 77 3.60 -8.17 -17.84
CA LYS A 77 3.89 -9.13 -18.92
C LYS A 77 4.87 -10.23 -18.52
N GLN A 78 5.38 -10.18 -17.30
CA GLN A 78 6.32 -11.15 -16.74
C GLN A 78 5.72 -11.84 -15.50
N PRO A 79 4.91 -12.90 -15.66
CA PRO A 79 4.14 -13.49 -14.57
C PRO A 79 4.97 -13.86 -13.33
N LYS A 80 6.18 -14.38 -13.53
CA LYS A 80 7.06 -14.77 -12.42
C LYS A 80 7.57 -13.56 -11.62
N ALA A 81 7.97 -12.48 -12.29
CA ALA A 81 8.42 -11.25 -11.64
C ALA A 81 7.26 -10.54 -10.95
N TYR A 82 6.12 -10.44 -11.64
CA TYR A 82 4.92 -9.84 -11.07
C TYR A 82 4.44 -10.56 -9.81
N LEU A 83 4.49 -11.89 -9.81
CA LEU A 83 4.14 -12.69 -8.64
C LEU A 83 5.09 -12.44 -7.45
N ARG A 84 6.41 -12.33 -7.70
CA ARG A 84 7.36 -11.99 -6.63
C ARG A 84 7.07 -10.61 -6.03
N ILE A 85 6.84 -9.61 -6.88
CA ILE A 85 6.53 -8.23 -6.46
C ILE A 85 5.25 -8.19 -5.63
N THR A 86 4.18 -8.79 -6.11
CA THR A 86 2.88 -8.78 -5.42
C THR A 86 2.91 -9.57 -4.11
N ASN A 87 3.60 -10.70 -4.06
CA ASN A 87 3.80 -11.44 -2.81
C ASN A 87 4.62 -10.64 -1.79
N ALA A 88 5.68 -9.96 -2.22
CA ALA A 88 6.47 -9.10 -1.34
C ALA A 88 5.63 -7.94 -0.78
N ALA A 89 4.80 -7.30 -1.60
CA ALA A 89 3.88 -6.26 -1.16
C ALA A 89 2.83 -6.79 -0.16
N LYS A 90 2.30 -7.99 -0.42
CA LYS A 90 1.34 -8.66 0.47
C LYS A 90 1.95 -8.94 1.85
N ILE A 91 3.16 -9.49 1.91
CA ILE A 91 3.87 -9.75 3.17
C ILE A 91 4.03 -8.45 3.98
N LYS A 92 4.41 -7.35 3.32
CA LYS A 92 4.53 -6.04 3.98
C LYS A 92 3.20 -5.56 4.56
N LEU A 93 2.09 -5.79 3.86
CA LEU A 93 0.74 -5.43 4.32
C LEU A 93 0.33 -6.27 5.53
N GLU A 94 0.55 -7.58 5.50
CA GLU A 94 0.27 -8.49 6.62
C GLU A 94 1.07 -8.13 7.88
N ASP A 95 2.37 -7.80 7.72
CA ASP A 95 3.22 -7.34 8.82
C ASP A 95 2.75 -6.00 9.39
N PHE A 96 2.29 -5.10 8.54
CA PHE A 96 1.72 -3.81 8.96
C PHE A 96 0.43 -4.01 9.75
N GLU A 97 -0.48 -4.83 9.27
CA GLU A 97 -1.74 -5.15 9.96
C GLU A 97 -1.49 -5.76 11.33
N LYS A 98 -0.55 -6.70 11.43
CA LYS A 98 -0.16 -7.34 12.69
C LYS A 98 0.35 -6.31 13.71
N LYS A 99 1.25 -5.41 13.28
CA LYS A 99 1.77 -4.33 14.13
C LYS A 99 0.67 -3.38 14.60
N MET A 100 -0.28 -3.07 13.73
CA MET A 100 -1.42 -2.21 14.08
C MET A 100 -2.31 -2.87 15.12
N GLN A 101 -2.62 -4.16 15.00
CA GLN A 101 -3.38 -4.92 15.98
C GLN A 101 -2.68 -5.01 17.33
N GLU A 102 -1.37 -5.27 17.33
CA GLU A 102 -0.58 -5.31 18.58
C GLU A 102 -0.60 -3.96 19.30
N ASN A 103 -0.49 -2.85 18.56
CA ASN A 103 -0.54 -1.50 19.12
C ASN A 103 -1.93 -1.17 19.69
N GLN A 104 -2.99 -1.56 18.98
CA GLN A 104 -4.36 -1.40 19.49
C GLN A 104 -4.58 -2.19 20.79
N ASN A 105 -4.15 -3.43 20.85
CA ASN A 105 -4.27 -4.27 22.04
C ASN A 105 -3.50 -3.69 23.22
N LYS A 106 -2.29 -3.17 23.00
CA LYS A 106 -1.50 -2.46 24.04
C LYS A 106 -2.25 -1.23 24.56
N LYS A 107 -2.83 -0.44 23.67
CA LYS A 107 -3.60 0.76 24.06
C LYS A 107 -4.81 0.39 24.91
N ILE A 108 -5.58 -0.61 24.51
CA ILE A 108 -6.75 -1.10 25.25
C ILE A 108 -6.33 -1.59 26.65
N ALA A 109 -5.22 -2.32 26.75
CA ALA A 109 -4.69 -2.80 28.03
C ALA A 109 -4.31 -1.64 28.95
N ILE A 110 -3.62 -0.63 28.42
CA ILE A 110 -3.22 0.57 29.19
C ILE A 110 -4.46 1.34 29.66
N ASP A 111 -5.44 1.58 28.79
CA ASP A 111 -6.68 2.28 29.12
C ASP A 111 -7.47 1.51 30.20
N SER A 112 -7.49 0.19 30.14
CA SER A 112 -8.14 -0.66 31.13
C SER A 112 -7.46 -0.58 32.51
N ILE A 113 -6.12 -0.53 32.54
CA ILE A 113 -5.34 -0.36 33.76
C ILE A 113 -5.54 1.05 34.34
N ALA A 114 -5.47 2.07 33.49
CA ALA A 114 -5.68 3.46 33.90
C ALA A 114 -7.09 3.65 34.53
N LYS A 115 -8.10 3.02 33.93
CA LYS A 115 -9.47 3.05 34.47
C LYS A 115 -9.58 2.36 35.83
N LYS A 116 -8.81 1.29 36.06
CA LYS A 116 -8.77 0.60 37.36
C LYS A 116 -8.02 1.38 38.42
N LEU A 117 -7.01 2.15 38.02
CA LEU A 117 -6.16 2.95 38.92
C LEU A 117 -6.71 4.36 39.19
N SER A 118 -7.67 4.82 38.42
CA SER A 118 -8.40 6.07 38.74
C SER A 118 -9.12 5.91 40.05
N PRO A 119 -8.77 6.64 41.14
CA PRO A 119 -9.49 6.57 42.40
C PRO A 119 -10.90 7.02 42.12
N LYS A 120 -11.85 6.18 42.59
CA LYS A 120 -13.24 6.54 42.69
C LYS A 120 -13.31 7.71 43.65
N ILE A 121 -13.33 8.93 43.13
CA ILE A 121 -13.65 10.10 43.98
C ILE A 121 -15.10 9.91 44.38
N ILE A 122 -15.24 9.34 45.59
CA ILE A 122 -16.50 9.33 46.30
C ILE A 122 -16.69 10.78 46.71
N MET A 123 -17.51 11.51 45.98
CA MET A 123 -18.10 12.75 46.49
C MET A 123 -19.26 12.31 47.36
N ASP A 124 -18.95 12.05 48.65
CA ASP A 124 -19.94 12.09 49.71
C ASP A 124 -20.16 13.55 50.07
N GLU A 125 -21.31 14.07 49.74
CA GLU A 125 -22.03 15.09 50.45
C GLU A 125 -23.48 14.65 50.63
#